data_083767aafd523226ae4c1e177949cd3d
#
_entry.id   083767aafd523226ae4c1e177949cd3d
#
_cell.length_a   1.000
_cell.length_b   1.000
_cell.length_c   1.000
_cell.angle_alpha   90.00
_cell.angle_beta   90.00
_cell.angle_gamma   90.00
#
_symmetry.space_group_name_H-M   'P 1'
#
loop_
_entity.id
_entity.type
_entity.pdbx_description
1 polymer ?
#
loop_
_entity_poly.entity_id
_entity_poly.type
_entity_poly.pdbx_seq_one_letter_code
_entity_poly.pdbx_strand_id
1 'polypeptide(L)'
;MKIKTLVILLIVLGVLAGAGALIIHLQNSSSSPGEMGAYLIEQLPANEVASIVIETPADTVSLMKKGDSWVVEERFGYPADFSKISDLVRTLKQVKVGRRFESSEKILERLSLKSPGDTEAPEDGRGTWIRMKDKEKKPVLGILLGKTRMKGKEKKVPDGQYVMLSKGPEIYLIDTILSSFETGPSSWLAKSPVKVDAKEIKSISCTGPDGKPVHYRFERAGKGKDFELIDPSTNQEIKKSSLNRLSNALSSLQIEDVENPSATPESIEKETFPLLEYHLFNGLTYSVYPGKTCSETKPCYLRIGVDYQRPGPVKVEKAQAASSKKKEPATEKSEEELTAEATEENAHVSPWVYVIPEWQHNAFFTSLDQLLEKKASTN
;
A
#
# COMPACT_ATOMS: atom_id res chain seq x y z
N MET A 1 -62.38 9.89 -25.92
CA MET A 1 -62.23 10.64 -24.64
C MET A 1 -62.62 12.08 -24.88
N LYS A 2 -63.44 12.68 -24.00
CA LYS A 2 -63.85 14.09 -24.15
C LYS A 2 -62.64 14.98 -23.77
N ILE A 3 -62.34 16.02 -24.58
CA ILE A 3 -61.20 16.94 -24.36
C ILE A 3 -61.10 17.43 -22.92
N LYS A 4 -62.23 17.63 -22.25
CA LYS A 4 -62.29 18.02 -20.82
C LYS A 4 -61.62 16.98 -19.89
N THR A 5 -61.75 15.69 -20.18
CA THR A 5 -61.13 14.62 -19.36
C THR A 5 -59.62 14.59 -19.54
N LEU A 6 -59.12 14.89 -20.75
CA LEU A 6 -57.68 14.93 -21.06
C LEU A 6 -57.01 16.12 -20.34
N VAL A 7 -57.66 17.30 -20.31
CA VAL A 7 -57.17 18.50 -19.60
C VAL A 7 -57.11 18.25 -18.11
N ILE A 8 -58.12 17.61 -17.51
CA ILE A 8 -58.16 17.29 -16.08
C ILE A 8 -57.01 16.32 -15.73
N LEU A 9 -56.73 15.31 -16.60
CA LEU A 9 -55.68 14.33 -16.39
C LEU A 9 -54.28 14.95 -16.48
N LEU A 10 -54.08 15.92 -17.38
CA LEU A 10 -52.83 16.70 -17.46
C LEU A 10 -52.60 17.58 -16.22
N ILE A 11 -53.65 18.23 -15.69
CA ILE A 11 -53.55 19.03 -14.47
C ILE A 11 -53.21 18.13 -13.27
N VAL A 12 -53.85 16.99 -13.12
CA VAL A 12 -53.56 16.02 -12.04
C VAL A 12 -52.14 15.49 -12.13
N LEU A 13 -51.64 15.18 -13.35
CA LEU A 13 -50.27 14.74 -13.58
C LEU A 13 -49.25 15.86 -13.20
N GLY A 14 -49.53 17.11 -13.57
CA GLY A 14 -48.70 18.26 -13.21
C GLY A 14 -48.63 18.49 -11.71
N VAL A 15 -49.76 18.35 -11.00
CA VAL A 15 -49.82 18.48 -9.53
C VAL A 15 -49.06 17.34 -8.84
N LEU A 16 -49.18 16.09 -9.33
CA LEU A 16 -48.45 14.95 -8.78
C LEU A 16 -46.94 15.06 -9.05
N ALA A 17 -46.52 15.51 -10.22
CA ALA A 17 -45.12 15.76 -10.54
C ALA A 17 -44.53 16.89 -9.68
N GLY A 18 -45.27 17.99 -9.50
CA GLY A 18 -44.88 19.09 -8.64
C GLY A 18 -44.80 18.69 -7.17
N ALA A 19 -45.73 17.92 -6.65
CA ALA A 19 -45.70 17.39 -5.30
C ALA A 19 -44.53 16.40 -5.10
N GLY A 20 -44.27 15.53 -6.07
CA GLY A 20 -43.12 14.63 -6.04
C GLY A 20 -41.76 15.36 -6.03
N ALA A 21 -41.63 16.39 -6.88
CA ALA A 21 -40.43 17.23 -6.89
C ALA A 21 -40.26 18.00 -5.58
N LEU A 22 -41.34 18.52 -4.99
CA LEU A 22 -41.32 19.21 -3.71
C LEU A 22 -40.93 18.27 -2.56
N ILE A 23 -41.45 17.03 -2.54
CA ILE A 23 -41.09 16.03 -1.54
C ILE A 23 -39.62 15.65 -1.67
N ILE A 24 -39.12 15.43 -2.88
CA ILE A 24 -37.69 15.13 -3.12
C ILE A 24 -36.82 16.31 -2.71
N HIS A 25 -37.24 17.54 -3.01
CA HIS A 25 -36.48 18.73 -2.61
C HIS A 25 -36.49 18.94 -1.09
N LEU A 26 -37.60 18.71 -0.42
CA LEU A 26 -37.74 18.79 1.04
C LEU A 26 -36.96 17.66 1.74
N GLN A 27 -36.94 16.45 1.19
CA GLN A 27 -36.12 15.34 1.71
C GLN A 27 -34.62 15.56 1.53
N ASN A 28 -34.19 16.22 0.46
CA ASN A 28 -32.81 16.58 0.26
C ASN A 28 -32.38 17.84 1.04
N SER A 29 -33.33 18.65 1.54
CA SER A 29 -33.05 19.93 2.17
C SER A 29 -33.07 19.89 3.70
N SER A 30 -33.39 18.78 4.35
CA SER A 30 -33.61 18.76 5.80
C SER A 30 -33.09 17.50 6.50
N SER A 31 -31.87 17.05 6.17
CA SER A 31 -31.15 16.22 7.10
C SER A 31 -30.41 17.13 8.07
N SER A 32 -31.04 17.46 9.19
CA SER A 32 -30.30 18.11 10.30
C SER A 32 -29.14 17.21 10.71
N PRO A 33 -27.93 17.77 10.96
CA PRO A 33 -26.81 16.97 11.45
C PRO A 33 -27.23 16.19 12.69
N GLY A 34 -27.22 14.85 12.62
CA GLY A 34 -27.56 13.98 13.75
C GLY A 34 -28.91 13.27 13.67
N GLU A 35 -29.70 13.42 12.63
CA GLU A 35 -30.88 12.56 12.40
C GLU A 35 -30.46 11.15 11.95
N MET A 36 -31.20 10.13 12.40
CA MET A 36 -30.94 8.74 12.06
C MET A 36 -30.94 8.55 10.53
N GLY A 37 -29.88 7.94 9.98
CA GLY A 37 -29.67 7.74 8.56
C GLY A 37 -29.05 8.92 7.82
N ALA A 38 -28.89 10.09 8.45
CA ALA A 38 -28.12 11.22 7.89
C ALA A 38 -26.62 10.93 7.87
N TYR A 39 -25.89 11.56 6.95
CA TYR A 39 -24.43 11.49 6.98
C TYR A 39 -23.87 12.20 8.21
N LEU A 40 -22.90 11.56 8.88
CA LEU A 40 -22.24 12.16 10.05
C LEU A 40 -21.46 13.43 9.66
N ILE A 41 -20.89 13.42 8.46
CA ILE A 41 -20.08 14.51 7.90
C ILE A 41 -20.78 14.97 6.61
N GLU A 42 -21.48 16.09 6.66
CA GLU A 42 -22.25 16.59 5.51
C GLU A 42 -21.37 16.95 4.32
N GLN A 43 -20.22 17.59 4.58
CA GLN A 43 -19.27 17.99 3.56
C GLN A 43 -17.84 17.74 4.05
N LEU A 44 -17.17 16.79 3.45
CA LEU A 44 -15.73 16.58 3.64
C LEU A 44 -15.01 17.00 2.35
N PRO A 45 -14.30 18.16 2.34
CA PRO A 45 -13.56 18.64 1.18
C PRO A 45 -12.27 17.81 1.02
N ALA A 46 -12.40 16.57 0.52
CA ALA A 46 -11.33 15.60 0.45
C ALA A 46 -10.09 16.11 -0.32
N ASN A 47 -10.30 16.95 -1.35
CA ASN A 47 -9.21 17.51 -2.17
C ASN A 47 -8.39 18.58 -1.43
N GLU A 48 -8.92 19.15 -0.36
CA GLU A 48 -8.25 20.16 0.45
C GLU A 48 -7.41 19.54 1.57
N VAL A 49 -7.64 18.26 1.89
CA VAL A 49 -6.90 17.55 2.94
C VAL A 49 -5.44 17.45 2.55
N ALA A 50 -4.57 18.00 3.40
CA ALA A 50 -3.12 17.98 3.24
C ALA A 50 -2.40 17.23 4.37
N SER A 51 -3.06 16.98 5.50
CA SER A 51 -2.53 16.14 6.56
C SER A 51 -3.63 15.35 7.26
N ILE A 52 -3.29 14.14 7.70
CA ILE A 52 -4.13 13.26 8.51
C ILE A 52 -3.28 12.77 9.68
N VAL A 53 -3.75 13.03 10.89
CA VAL A 53 -3.10 12.53 12.11
C VAL A 53 -4.05 11.55 12.78
N ILE A 54 -3.59 10.33 13.01
CA ILE A 54 -4.29 9.27 13.73
C ILE A 54 -3.52 9.05 15.03
N GLU A 55 -4.13 9.41 16.15
CA GLU A 55 -3.52 9.34 17.47
C GLU A 55 -4.29 8.34 18.31
N THR A 56 -3.66 7.21 18.59
CA THR A 56 -4.15 6.17 19.50
C THR A 56 -3.52 6.33 20.88
N PRO A 57 -3.97 5.62 21.92
CA PRO A 57 -3.28 5.61 23.21
C PRO A 57 -1.83 5.07 23.15
N ALA A 58 -1.50 4.26 22.14
CA ALA A 58 -0.18 3.61 22.00
C ALA A 58 0.72 4.32 20.98
N ASP A 59 0.16 4.79 19.85
CA ASP A 59 0.90 5.26 18.70
C ASP A 59 0.30 6.51 18.08
N THR A 60 1.13 7.23 17.32
CA THR A 60 0.69 8.32 16.44
C THR A 60 1.14 8.03 15.01
N VAL A 61 0.25 8.27 14.06
CA VAL A 61 0.52 8.21 12.62
C VAL A 61 0.25 9.58 12.02
N SER A 62 1.25 10.17 11.42
CA SER A 62 1.18 11.47 10.73
C SER A 62 1.38 11.26 9.23
N LEU A 63 0.28 11.34 8.49
CA LEU A 63 0.26 11.28 7.03
C LEU A 63 0.28 12.70 6.50
N MET A 64 1.30 13.05 5.73
CA MET A 64 1.51 14.40 5.20
C MET A 64 1.59 14.38 3.68
N LYS A 65 0.91 15.31 3.03
CA LYS A 65 1.03 15.50 1.58
C LYS A 65 2.26 16.35 1.28
N LYS A 66 3.24 15.79 0.55
CA LYS A 66 4.44 16.46 0.05
C LYS A 66 4.41 16.45 -1.49
N GLY A 67 4.15 17.61 -2.10
CA GLY A 67 3.88 17.69 -3.53
C GLY A 67 2.63 16.88 -3.90
N ASP A 68 2.78 15.92 -4.81
CA ASP A 68 1.70 15.04 -5.24
C ASP A 68 1.63 13.71 -4.47
N SER A 69 2.60 13.45 -3.59
CA SER A 69 2.70 12.20 -2.84
C SER A 69 2.33 12.38 -1.38
N TRP A 70 1.85 11.31 -0.77
CA TRP A 70 1.64 11.22 0.67
C TRP A 70 2.78 10.44 1.31
N VAL A 71 3.19 10.87 2.50
CA VAL A 71 4.29 10.25 3.25
C VAL A 71 3.90 10.00 4.70
N VAL A 72 4.58 9.04 5.34
CA VAL A 72 4.44 8.72 6.77
C VAL A 72 5.61 9.37 7.52
N GLU A 73 5.35 10.36 8.38
CA GLU A 73 6.42 11.13 9.05
C GLU A 73 7.21 10.28 10.04
N GLU A 74 6.54 9.41 10.81
CA GLU A 74 7.17 8.50 11.77
C GLU A 74 8.01 7.41 11.08
N ARG A 75 7.99 7.37 9.76
CA ARG A 75 8.83 6.50 8.92
C ARG A 75 9.69 7.32 7.96
N PHE A 76 10.27 8.40 8.50
CA PHE A 76 11.27 9.25 7.83
C PHE A 76 10.77 9.89 6.54
N GLY A 77 9.46 10.03 6.38
CA GLY A 77 8.84 10.54 5.16
C GLY A 77 8.77 9.51 4.02
N TYR A 78 8.79 8.22 4.33
CA TYR A 78 8.56 7.16 3.35
C TYR A 78 7.18 7.28 2.72
N PRO A 79 7.02 6.94 1.42
CA PRO A 79 5.74 6.99 0.74
C PRO A 79 4.64 6.21 1.45
N ALA A 80 3.47 6.84 1.61
CA ALA A 80 2.29 6.22 2.19
C ALA A 80 1.47 5.46 1.16
N ASP A 81 0.72 4.45 1.60
CA ASP A 81 -0.29 3.77 0.81
C ASP A 81 -1.48 4.70 0.55
N PHE A 82 -1.49 5.30 -0.63
CA PHE A 82 -2.56 6.21 -1.04
C PHE A 82 -3.92 5.52 -1.13
N SER A 83 -3.97 4.23 -1.45
CA SER A 83 -5.23 3.47 -1.51
C SER A 83 -5.88 3.42 -0.12
N LYS A 84 -5.08 3.17 0.92
CA LYS A 84 -5.55 3.15 2.31
C LYS A 84 -6.01 4.53 2.78
N ILE A 85 -5.31 5.60 2.39
CA ILE A 85 -5.73 6.99 2.66
C ILE A 85 -7.06 7.30 1.97
N SER A 86 -7.18 6.95 0.71
CA SER A 86 -8.40 7.14 -0.09
C SER A 86 -9.58 6.36 0.51
N ASP A 87 -9.34 5.14 0.98
CA ASP A 87 -10.35 4.31 1.63
C ASP A 87 -10.84 4.92 2.94
N LEU A 88 -9.93 5.46 3.77
CA LEU A 88 -10.29 6.19 5.00
C LEU A 88 -11.19 7.39 4.67
N VAL A 89 -10.77 8.24 3.75
CA VAL A 89 -11.52 9.45 3.37
C VAL A 89 -12.89 9.08 2.77
N ARG A 90 -12.93 8.07 1.89
CA ARG A 90 -14.18 7.58 1.29
C ARG A 90 -15.12 7.01 2.35
N THR A 91 -14.61 6.22 3.28
CA THR A 91 -15.39 5.63 4.37
C THR A 91 -15.98 6.74 5.23
N LEU A 92 -15.18 7.74 5.65
CA LEU A 92 -15.66 8.87 6.45
C LEU A 92 -16.75 9.68 5.75
N LYS A 93 -16.71 9.84 4.42
CA LYS A 93 -17.78 10.51 3.65
C LYS A 93 -19.10 9.74 3.63
N GLN A 94 -19.07 8.45 3.85
CA GLN A 94 -20.24 7.55 3.74
C GLN A 94 -20.84 7.18 5.11
N VAL A 95 -20.17 7.54 6.20
CA VAL A 95 -20.62 7.24 7.56
C VAL A 95 -21.98 7.85 7.85
N LYS A 96 -22.93 7.02 8.31
CA LYS A 96 -24.27 7.45 8.70
C LYS A 96 -24.48 7.38 10.20
N VAL A 97 -25.28 8.30 10.69
CA VAL A 97 -25.70 8.36 12.09
C VAL A 97 -26.80 7.32 12.33
N GLY A 98 -26.55 6.39 13.26
CA GLY A 98 -27.58 5.47 13.75
C GLY A 98 -28.35 6.07 14.93
N ARG A 99 -27.65 6.59 15.94
CA ARG A 99 -28.23 7.22 17.11
C ARG A 99 -27.32 8.35 17.64
N ARG A 100 -27.93 9.32 18.30
CA ARG A 100 -27.28 10.42 19.02
C ARG A 100 -27.51 10.30 20.52
N PHE A 101 -26.52 10.64 21.33
CA PHE A 101 -26.57 10.60 22.79
C PHE A 101 -25.94 11.88 23.37
N GLU A 102 -26.41 12.26 24.54
CA GLU A 102 -25.77 13.29 25.36
C GLU A 102 -24.50 12.71 26.01
N SER A 103 -23.48 13.54 26.14
CA SER A 103 -22.24 13.14 26.79
C SER A 103 -22.28 13.42 28.31
N SER A 104 -21.58 12.58 29.06
CA SER A 104 -21.16 12.83 30.42
C SER A 104 -19.83 12.17 30.68
N GLU A 105 -19.07 12.61 31.68
CA GLU A 105 -17.74 12.06 31.97
C GLU A 105 -17.74 10.54 32.08
N LYS A 106 -18.70 9.96 32.81
CA LYS A 106 -18.87 8.52 32.98
C LYS A 106 -19.20 7.79 31.67
N ILE A 107 -19.96 8.43 30.77
CA ILE A 107 -20.34 7.86 29.49
C ILE A 107 -19.12 7.89 28.54
N LEU A 108 -18.36 8.98 28.53
CA LEU A 108 -17.15 9.12 27.72
C LEU A 108 -16.12 8.03 28.05
N GLU A 109 -15.83 7.83 29.32
CA GLU A 109 -14.90 6.78 29.77
C GLU A 109 -15.41 5.38 29.41
N ARG A 110 -16.67 5.08 29.71
CA ARG A 110 -17.28 3.77 29.40
C ARG A 110 -17.27 3.43 27.92
N LEU A 111 -17.40 4.44 27.05
CA LEU A 111 -17.42 4.28 25.60
C LEU A 111 -16.06 4.48 24.94
N SER A 112 -14.98 4.61 25.72
CA SER A 112 -13.62 4.89 25.23
C SER A 112 -13.58 6.18 24.38
N LEU A 113 -14.22 7.23 24.86
CA LEU A 113 -14.29 8.54 24.20
C LEU A 113 -13.52 9.61 24.97
N LYS A 114 -12.61 9.22 25.87
CA LYS A 114 -11.59 10.10 26.43
C LYS A 114 -10.48 10.31 25.39
N SER A 115 -9.82 11.46 25.44
CA SER A 115 -8.69 11.72 24.52
C SER A 115 -7.59 10.65 24.70
N PRO A 116 -6.90 10.22 23.63
CA PRO A 116 -5.79 9.29 23.75
C PRO A 116 -4.66 9.80 24.64
N GLY A 117 -4.44 11.13 24.70
CA GLY A 117 -3.45 11.77 25.58
C GLY A 117 -3.92 12.04 27.01
N ASP A 118 -5.14 11.65 27.39
CA ASP A 118 -5.66 11.84 28.76
C ASP A 118 -5.09 10.76 29.68
N THR A 119 -4.00 11.10 30.37
CA THR A 119 -3.30 10.17 31.29
C THR A 119 -4.06 9.90 32.58
N GLU A 120 -5.08 10.69 32.93
CA GLU A 120 -5.93 10.45 34.09
C GLU A 120 -7.01 9.39 33.81
N ALA A 121 -7.38 9.24 32.53
CA ALA A 121 -8.32 8.19 32.12
C ALA A 121 -7.62 6.83 31.98
N PRO A 122 -8.29 5.72 32.37
CA PRO A 122 -7.78 4.38 32.15
C PRO A 122 -7.58 4.14 30.63
N GLU A 123 -6.63 3.30 30.27
CA GLU A 123 -6.25 3.04 28.87
C GLU A 123 -7.45 2.58 28.03
N ASP A 124 -8.28 1.69 28.57
CA ASP A 124 -9.50 1.20 27.92
C ASP A 124 -10.64 2.22 27.86
N GLY A 125 -10.50 3.34 28.54
CA GLY A 125 -11.41 4.52 28.49
C GLY A 125 -11.02 5.54 27.42
N ARG A 126 -9.81 5.41 26.84
CA ARG A 126 -9.30 6.34 25.83
C ARG A 126 -9.64 5.88 24.43
N GLY A 127 -9.91 6.83 23.53
CA GLY A 127 -10.25 6.59 22.14
C GLY A 127 -9.11 6.94 21.20
N THR A 128 -9.43 6.98 19.91
CA THR A 128 -8.49 7.34 18.84
C THR A 128 -8.95 8.59 18.13
N TRP A 129 -8.12 9.61 18.08
CA TRP A 129 -8.37 10.78 17.25
C TRP A 129 -7.95 10.53 15.79
N ILE A 130 -8.85 10.86 14.86
CA ILE A 130 -8.50 11.10 13.46
C ILE A 130 -8.73 12.59 13.20
N ARG A 131 -7.65 13.32 12.92
CA ARG A 131 -7.68 14.76 12.63
C ARG A 131 -7.15 15.02 11.23
N MET A 132 -7.92 15.79 10.45
CA MET A 132 -7.55 16.21 9.10
C MET A 132 -7.41 17.71 9.04
N LYS A 133 -6.37 18.18 8.32
CA LYS A 133 -6.12 19.62 8.11
C LYS A 133 -5.83 19.88 6.64
N ASP A 134 -6.10 21.11 6.23
CA ASP A 134 -5.74 21.62 4.90
C ASP A 134 -4.26 22.07 4.84
N LYS A 135 -3.87 22.63 3.68
CA LYS A 135 -2.50 23.15 3.45
C LYS A 135 -2.13 24.32 4.38
N GLU A 136 -3.10 25.12 4.78
CA GLU A 136 -2.94 26.22 5.73
C GLU A 136 -3.00 25.77 7.21
N LYS A 137 -3.02 24.44 7.44
CA LYS A 137 -3.14 23.81 8.76
C LYS A 137 -4.48 24.10 9.49
N LYS A 138 -5.50 24.57 8.76
CA LYS A 138 -6.84 24.74 9.31
C LYS A 138 -7.50 23.37 9.49
N PRO A 139 -8.27 23.17 10.56
CA PRO A 139 -8.95 21.90 10.79
C PRO A 139 -10.07 21.69 9.78
N VAL A 140 -10.02 20.60 9.04
CA VAL A 140 -11.05 20.11 8.11
C VAL A 140 -12.00 19.16 8.82
N LEU A 141 -11.47 18.21 9.57
CA LEU A 141 -12.23 17.22 10.34
C LEU A 141 -11.47 16.83 11.61
N GLY A 142 -12.22 16.61 12.67
CA GLY A 142 -11.75 15.92 13.86
C GLY A 142 -12.85 14.96 14.33
N ILE A 143 -12.51 13.67 14.38
CA ILE A 143 -13.40 12.61 14.88
C ILE A 143 -12.66 11.76 15.90
N LEU A 144 -13.27 11.58 17.06
CA LEU A 144 -12.79 10.71 18.12
C LEU A 144 -13.55 9.38 18.01
N LEU A 145 -12.83 8.32 17.83
CA LEU A 145 -13.34 6.95 17.74
C LEU A 145 -13.32 6.33 19.14
N GLY A 146 -14.43 5.77 19.53
CA GLY A 146 -14.61 5.04 20.78
C GLY A 146 -14.87 3.56 20.53
N LYS A 147 -15.50 2.93 21.51
CA LYS A 147 -15.81 1.49 21.51
C LYS A 147 -16.68 1.08 20.33
N THR A 148 -16.33 -0.06 19.73
CA THR A 148 -17.20 -0.79 18.80
C THR A 148 -18.38 -1.39 19.55
N ARG A 149 -19.60 -1.17 19.05
CA ARG A 149 -20.78 -1.83 19.57
C ARG A 149 -20.85 -3.25 19.00
N MET A 150 -21.04 -4.20 19.87
CA MET A 150 -21.16 -5.62 19.52
C MET A 150 -22.61 -6.08 19.65
N LYS A 151 -23.10 -6.90 18.73
CA LYS A 151 -24.45 -7.47 18.68
C LYS A 151 -24.44 -8.98 18.87
N GLY A 152 -25.59 -9.53 19.23
CA GLY A 152 -25.80 -10.96 19.41
C GLY A 152 -25.64 -11.41 20.86
N LYS A 153 -26.15 -12.61 21.19
CA LYS A 153 -26.12 -13.18 22.55
C LYS A 153 -24.68 -13.32 23.08
N GLU A 154 -23.72 -13.57 22.20
CA GLU A 154 -22.31 -13.71 22.55
C GLU A 154 -21.48 -12.44 22.30
N LYS A 155 -22.11 -11.32 21.89
CA LYS A 155 -21.43 -10.04 21.58
C LYS A 155 -20.23 -10.22 20.62
N LYS A 156 -20.37 -11.06 19.60
CA LYS A 156 -19.27 -11.36 18.67
C LYS A 156 -19.36 -10.63 17.31
N VAL A 157 -20.49 -10.02 17.01
CA VAL A 157 -20.67 -9.35 15.72
C VAL A 157 -20.62 -7.83 15.91
N PRO A 158 -19.66 -7.12 15.28
CA PRO A 158 -19.65 -5.67 15.27
C PRO A 158 -20.92 -5.11 14.60
N ASP A 159 -21.55 -4.10 15.24
CA ASP A 159 -22.81 -3.53 14.80
C ASP A 159 -22.83 -1.99 14.91
N GLY A 160 -21.68 -1.38 14.75
CA GLY A 160 -21.47 0.05 14.81
C GLY A 160 -20.36 0.46 15.76
N GLN A 161 -20.03 1.75 15.76
CA GLN A 161 -18.99 2.33 16.60
C GLN A 161 -19.47 3.64 17.22
N TYR A 162 -19.07 3.92 18.45
CA TYR A 162 -19.34 5.20 19.09
C TYR A 162 -18.27 6.20 18.68
N VAL A 163 -18.70 7.42 18.32
CA VAL A 163 -17.79 8.48 17.89
C VAL A 163 -18.23 9.84 18.42
N MET A 164 -17.31 10.79 18.46
CA MET A 164 -17.58 12.20 18.68
C MET A 164 -16.89 13.06 17.62
N LEU A 165 -17.53 14.16 17.24
CA LEU A 165 -16.90 15.18 16.41
C LEU A 165 -16.23 16.24 17.28
N SER A 166 -15.12 16.83 16.82
CA SER A 166 -14.43 17.92 17.53
C SER A 166 -15.28 19.20 17.66
N LYS A 167 -16.36 19.30 16.88
CA LYS A 167 -17.24 20.48 16.84
C LYS A 167 -18.39 20.46 17.84
N GLY A 168 -18.54 19.42 18.63
CA GLY A 168 -19.66 19.34 19.60
C GLY A 168 -19.47 18.26 20.65
N PRO A 169 -20.24 18.33 21.77
CA PRO A 169 -20.13 17.36 22.85
C PRO A 169 -20.92 16.09 22.63
N GLU A 170 -21.61 15.96 21.50
CA GLU A 170 -22.54 14.85 21.26
C GLU A 170 -21.83 13.59 20.86
N ILE A 171 -22.34 12.45 21.35
CA ILE A 171 -21.88 11.12 21.01
C ILE A 171 -22.79 10.57 19.91
N TYR A 172 -22.22 10.05 18.87
CA TYR A 172 -22.92 9.37 17.78
C TYR A 172 -22.59 7.88 17.80
N LEU A 173 -23.60 7.05 17.59
CA LEU A 173 -23.41 5.67 17.19
C LEU A 173 -23.54 5.63 15.68
N ILE A 174 -22.48 5.23 15.01
CA ILE A 174 -22.43 5.10 13.54
C ILE A 174 -22.62 3.66 13.10
N ASP A 175 -23.04 3.46 11.85
CA ASP A 175 -23.25 2.14 11.21
C ASP A 175 -21.97 1.50 10.67
N THR A 176 -20.85 2.19 10.77
CA THR A 176 -19.57 1.83 10.17
C THR A 176 -18.52 1.57 11.27
N ILE A 177 -17.58 0.68 11.01
CA ILE A 177 -16.47 0.39 11.91
C ILE A 177 -15.21 1.06 11.33
N LEU A 178 -14.66 2.02 12.05
CA LEU A 178 -13.47 2.78 11.68
C LEU A 178 -12.19 2.30 12.38
N SER A 179 -12.31 1.36 13.33
CA SER A 179 -11.17 0.82 14.08
C SER A 179 -10.14 0.07 13.19
N SER A 180 -10.51 -0.31 11.96
CA SER A 180 -9.57 -0.86 10.98
C SER A 180 -8.48 0.12 10.56
N PHE A 181 -8.66 1.42 10.82
CA PHE A 181 -7.68 2.48 10.56
C PHE A 181 -6.82 2.83 11.79
N GLU A 182 -7.12 2.24 12.96
CA GLU A 182 -6.37 2.41 14.21
C GLU A 182 -5.12 1.51 14.22
N THR A 183 -4.20 1.74 13.28
CA THR A 183 -3.02 0.90 13.08
C THR A 183 -1.76 1.75 13.17
N GLY A 184 -0.64 1.13 13.58
CA GLY A 184 0.65 1.82 13.69
C GLY A 184 1.22 2.30 12.34
N PRO A 185 2.28 3.13 12.38
CA PRO A 185 2.84 3.82 11.20
C PRO A 185 3.24 2.90 10.06
N SER A 186 3.86 1.74 10.36
CA SER A 186 4.33 0.80 9.33
C SER A 186 3.21 0.24 8.46
N SER A 187 1.98 0.17 8.99
CA SER A 187 0.83 -0.33 8.20
C SER A 187 0.33 0.66 7.15
N TRP A 188 0.76 1.92 7.21
CA TRP A 188 0.41 2.96 6.25
C TRP A 188 1.43 3.14 5.12
N LEU A 189 2.52 2.39 5.14
CA LEU A 189 3.56 2.46 4.11
C LEU A 189 3.08 1.86 2.79
N ALA A 190 3.55 2.41 1.67
CA ALA A 190 3.46 1.78 0.36
C ALA A 190 4.31 0.50 0.38
N LYS A 191 3.65 -0.65 0.36
CA LYS A 191 4.32 -1.94 0.64
C LYS A 191 5.15 -2.49 -0.52
N SER A 192 4.91 -2.05 -1.75
CA SER A 192 5.63 -2.52 -2.94
C SER A 192 6.59 -1.44 -3.43
N PRO A 193 7.86 -1.46 -3.04
CA PRO A 193 8.82 -0.41 -3.40
C PRO A 193 9.15 -0.40 -4.89
N VAL A 194 9.10 -1.54 -5.57
CA VAL A 194 9.36 -1.69 -7.02
C VAL A 194 8.21 -2.41 -7.72
N LYS A 195 8.08 -2.18 -9.03
CA LYS A 195 7.07 -2.82 -9.89
C LYS A 195 7.76 -3.47 -11.08
N VAL A 196 8.30 -4.66 -10.88
CA VAL A 196 8.99 -5.43 -11.92
C VAL A 196 8.16 -6.64 -12.31
N ASP A 197 7.91 -6.83 -13.61
CA ASP A 197 7.35 -8.11 -14.10
C ASP A 197 8.49 -9.12 -14.25
N ALA A 198 8.37 -10.27 -13.58
CA ALA A 198 9.36 -11.34 -13.68
C ALA A 198 9.63 -11.80 -15.12
N LYS A 199 8.68 -11.60 -16.06
CA LYS A 199 8.86 -11.91 -17.48
C LYS A 199 9.81 -10.96 -18.19
N GLU A 200 10.00 -9.76 -17.68
CA GLU A 200 10.92 -8.76 -18.22
C GLU A 200 12.37 -8.98 -17.79
N ILE A 201 12.63 -9.82 -16.79
CA ILE A 201 13.99 -10.12 -16.33
C ILE A 201 14.68 -10.97 -17.39
N LYS A 202 15.79 -10.48 -17.97
CA LYS A 202 16.64 -11.17 -18.94
C LYS A 202 17.65 -12.07 -18.26
N SER A 203 18.33 -11.56 -17.23
CA SER A 203 19.33 -12.32 -16.49
C SER A 203 19.32 -11.98 -15.00
N ILE A 204 19.78 -12.96 -14.22
CA ILE A 204 19.96 -12.83 -12.76
C ILE A 204 21.39 -13.26 -12.46
N SER A 205 22.18 -12.40 -11.83
CA SER A 205 23.52 -12.71 -11.37
C SER A 205 23.66 -12.48 -9.86
N CYS A 206 24.51 -13.29 -9.23
CA CYS A 206 24.89 -13.14 -7.83
C CYS A 206 26.41 -13.06 -7.74
N THR A 207 26.92 -11.97 -7.17
CA THR A 207 28.35 -11.77 -6.89
C THR A 207 28.61 -11.78 -5.41
N GLY A 208 29.79 -12.24 -5.00
CA GLY A 208 30.23 -12.21 -3.59
C GLY A 208 30.54 -10.79 -3.08
N PRO A 209 30.70 -10.64 -1.77
CA PRO A 209 30.86 -9.34 -1.12
C PRO A 209 32.10 -8.54 -1.55
N ASP A 210 33.14 -9.17 -2.07
CA ASP A 210 34.43 -8.52 -2.38
C ASP A 210 34.60 -8.25 -3.88
N GLY A 211 33.54 -8.23 -4.68
CA GLY A 211 33.63 -8.20 -6.14
C GLY A 211 34.30 -9.45 -6.73
N LYS A 212 34.45 -10.51 -5.91
CA LYS A 212 34.94 -11.82 -6.32
C LYS A 212 34.00 -12.50 -7.29
N PRO A 213 34.46 -13.56 -7.98
CA PRO A 213 33.78 -14.08 -9.16
C PRO A 213 32.30 -14.33 -8.91
N VAL A 214 31.51 -14.10 -9.95
CA VAL A 214 30.09 -14.38 -10.00
C VAL A 214 29.84 -15.78 -9.42
N HIS A 215 29.03 -15.87 -8.35
CA HIS A 215 28.67 -17.16 -7.76
C HIS A 215 27.76 -17.95 -8.69
N TYR A 216 26.87 -17.25 -9.40
CA TYR A 216 26.05 -17.79 -10.47
C TYR A 216 25.48 -16.69 -11.37
N ARG A 217 25.22 -17.06 -12.62
CA ARG A 217 24.51 -16.24 -13.59
C ARG A 217 23.54 -17.10 -14.38
N PHE A 218 22.29 -16.72 -14.31
CA PHE A 218 21.22 -17.28 -15.16
C PHE A 218 20.84 -16.26 -16.22
N GLU A 219 20.57 -16.74 -17.43
CA GLU A 219 20.10 -15.90 -18.54
C GLU A 219 19.05 -16.66 -19.34
N ARG A 220 18.14 -15.95 -19.99
CA ARG A 220 17.16 -16.51 -20.90
C ARG A 220 17.14 -15.77 -22.24
N ALA A 221 16.89 -16.52 -23.31
CA ALA A 221 16.94 -16.03 -24.69
C ALA A 221 15.80 -15.04 -25.03
N GLY A 222 14.72 -15.00 -24.26
CA GLY A 222 13.57 -14.14 -24.54
C GLY A 222 12.55 -14.11 -23.41
N LYS A 223 11.64 -13.15 -23.47
CA LYS A 223 10.56 -12.97 -22.46
C LYS A 223 9.74 -14.26 -22.33
N GLY A 224 9.58 -14.72 -21.07
CA GLY A 224 8.81 -15.93 -20.76
C GLY A 224 9.45 -17.26 -21.17
N LYS A 225 10.70 -17.26 -21.62
CA LYS A 225 11.50 -18.47 -21.82
C LYS A 225 12.13 -18.93 -20.50
N ASP A 226 12.52 -20.21 -20.43
CA ASP A 226 13.23 -20.73 -19.27
C ASP A 226 14.61 -20.09 -19.14
N PHE A 227 15.11 -20.01 -17.92
CA PHE A 227 16.47 -19.58 -17.63
C PHE A 227 17.44 -20.75 -17.80
N GLU A 228 18.61 -20.44 -18.30
CA GLU A 228 19.77 -21.34 -18.42
C GLU A 228 20.87 -20.83 -17.49
N LEU A 229 21.62 -21.75 -16.87
CA LEU A 229 22.79 -21.37 -16.05
C LEU A 229 23.97 -21.16 -17.01
N ILE A 230 24.47 -19.91 -17.01
CA ILE A 230 25.58 -19.49 -17.87
C ILE A 230 26.92 -19.62 -17.15
N ASP A 231 26.94 -19.32 -15.84
CA ASP A 231 28.13 -19.38 -15.00
C ASP A 231 27.75 -19.81 -13.56
N PRO A 232 28.46 -20.79 -12.96
CA PRO A 232 29.48 -21.66 -13.55
C PRO A 232 28.88 -22.74 -14.47
N SER A 233 29.67 -23.22 -15.41
CA SER A 233 29.27 -24.38 -16.22
C SER A 233 29.15 -25.63 -15.35
N THR A 234 27.99 -26.29 -15.39
CA THR A 234 27.73 -27.52 -14.64
C THR A 234 26.82 -28.45 -15.44
N ASN A 235 26.93 -29.76 -15.18
CA ASN A 235 26.03 -30.78 -15.74
C ASN A 235 24.85 -31.08 -14.80
N GLN A 236 24.71 -30.33 -13.69
CA GLN A 236 23.59 -30.52 -12.76
C GLN A 236 22.34 -29.85 -13.31
N GLU A 237 21.20 -30.47 -13.08
CA GLU A 237 19.91 -29.93 -13.48
C GLU A 237 19.50 -28.76 -12.56
N ILE A 238 18.84 -27.76 -13.14
CA ILE A 238 18.34 -26.61 -12.41
C ILE A 238 17.09 -27.00 -11.65
N LYS A 239 17.05 -26.69 -10.38
CA LYS A 239 15.87 -26.83 -9.54
C LYS A 239 14.87 -25.71 -9.85
N LYS A 240 13.95 -25.98 -10.79
CA LYS A 240 12.99 -24.99 -11.31
C LYS A 240 12.20 -24.24 -10.22
N SER A 241 11.81 -24.92 -9.14
CA SER A 241 11.07 -24.30 -8.04
C SER A 241 11.87 -23.22 -7.30
N SER A 242 13.16 -23.46 -7.06
CA SER A 242 14.06 -22.50 -6.41
C SER A 242 14.35 -21.32 -7.33
N LEU A 243 14.64 -21.58 -8.61
CA LEU A 243 14.89 -20.53 -9.60
C LEU A 243 13.64 -19.66 -9.84
N ASN A 244 12.45 -20.26 -9.89
CA ASN A 244 11.20 -19.50 -9.98
C ASN A 244 10.99 -18.59 -8.76
N ARG A 245 11.32 -19.07 -7.55
CA ARG A 245 11.25 -18.23 -6.34
C ARG A 245 12.20 -17.05 -6.43
N LEU A 246 13.47 -17.28 -6.84
CA LEU A 246 14.46 -16.23 -7.04
C LEU A 246 14.03 -15.22 -8.11
N SER A 247 13.58 -15.70 -9.28
CA SER A 247 13.16 -14.83 -10.38
C SER A 247 11.90 -14.00 -10.08
N ASN A 248 11.02 -14.48 -9.20
CA ASN A 248 9.83 -13.76 -8.77
C ASN A 248 10.07 -12.92 -7.49
N ALA A 249 11.21 -13.04 -6.83
CA ALA A 249 11.46 -12.38 -5.54
C ALA A 249 11.30 -10.86 -5.63
N LEU A 250 11.82 -10.24 -6.70
CA LEU A 250 11.72 -8.80 -6.91
C LEU A 250 10.30 -8.36 -7.28
N SER A 251 9.59 -9.11 -8.13
CA SER A 251 8.23 -8.79 -8.56
C SER A 251 7.18 -8.97 -7.45
N SER A 252 7.47 -9.80 -6.47
CA SER A 252 6.58 -10.08 -5.32
C SER A 252 7.03 -9.39 -4.03
N LEU A 253 8.00 -8.48 -4.13
CA LEU A 253 8.57 -7.82 -2.95
C LEU A 253 7.52 -6.99 -2.19
N GLN A 254 7.39 -7.29 -0.90
CA GLN A 254 6.55 -6.57 0.05
C GLN A 254 7.38 -6.25 1.29
N ILE A 255 7.36 -4.98 1.70
CA ILE A 255 8.08 -4.55 2.91
C ILE A 255 7.17 -4.60 4.13
N GLU A 256 7.74 -4.83 5.29
CA GLU A 256 7.07 -4.71 6.59
C GLU A 256 7.23 -3.30 7.15
N ASP A 257 8.45 -2.76 7.09
CA ASP A 257 8.80 -1.45 7.60
C ASP A 257 10.01 -0.87 6.85
N VAL A 258 10.46 0.31 7.23
CA VAL A 258 11.70 0.95 6.78
C VAL A 258 12.50 1.46 7.97
N GLU A 259 13.83 1.37 7.87
CA GLU A 259 14.76 1.95 8.84
C GLU A 259 15.14 3.38 8.49
N ASN A 260 15.73 4.07 9.46
CA ASN A 260 16.24 5.42 9.26
C ASN A 260 17.28 5.42 8.12
N PRO A 261 17.09 6.20 7.04
CA PRO A 261 18.03 6.26 5.93
C PRO A 261 19.43 6.73 6.33
N SER A 262 19.54 7.51 7.42
CA SER A 262 20.81 8.02 7.95
C SER A 262 21.52 7.03 8.87
N ALA A 263 20.83 6.02 9.36
CA ALA A 263 21.38 4.94 10.17
C ALA A 263 21.58 3.73 9.28
N THR A 264 22.81 3.45 8.85
CA THR A 264 23.11 2.18 8.18
C THR A 264 23.34 1.13 9.27
N PRO A 265 22.40 0.19 9.49
CA PRO A 265 22.65 -0.90 10.41
C PRO A 265 23.91 -1.66 10.01
N GLU A 266 24.73 -2.04 10.97
CA GLU A 266 25.97 -2.82 10.76
C GLU A 266 25.71 -4.12 9.94
N SER A 267 24.47 -4.58 9.97
CA SER A 267 23.99 -5.71 9.18
C SER A 267 23.80 -5.43 7.68
N ILE A 268 24.03 -4.21 7.18
CA ILE A 268 23.81 -3.80 5.77
C ILE A 268 25.02 -3.07 5.16
N GLU A 269 26.18 -3.16 5.76
CA GLU A 269 27.38 -2.60 5.13
C GLU A 269 27.62 -3.30 3.78
N LYS A 270 27.59 -2.51 2.68
CA LYS A 270 27.62 -2.98 1.28
C LYS A 270 28.77 -3.93 0.96
N GLU A 271 29.83 -3.91 1.74
CA GLU A 271 31.07 -4.65 1.49
C GLU A 271 31.03 -6.11 1.97
N THR A 272 29.98 -6.53 2.70
CA THR A 272 29.92 -7.83 3.35
C THR A 272 28.87 -8.79 2.80
N PHE A 273 28.10 -8.43 1.74
CA PHE A 273 26.94 -9.20 1.27
C PHE A 273 26.96 -9.53 -0.20
N PRO A 274 26.31 -10.64 -0.59
CA PRO A 274 26.12 -10.94 -2.00
C PRO A 274 25.27 -9.83 -2.64
N LEU A 275 25.70 -9.40 -3.83
CA LEU A 275 24.94 -8.53 -4.69
C LEU A 275 24.17 -9.39 -5.69
N LEU A 276 22.86 -9.24 -5.72
CA LEU A 276 22.00 -9.79 -6.76
C LEU A 276 21.67 -8.70 -7.77
N GLU A 277 21.91 -8.98 -9.05
CA GLU A 277 21.54 -8.09 -10.14
C GLU A 277 20.48 -8.74 -11.02
N TYR A 278 19.37 -8.03 -11.21
CA TYR A 278 18.29 -8.39 -12.11
C TYR A 278 18.35 -7.47 -13.33
N HIS A 279 18.85 -7.97 -14.45
CA HIS A 279 18.89 -7.21 -15.69
C HIS A 279 17.64 -7.47 -16.50
N LEU A 280 16.94 -6.42 -16.90
CA LEU A 280 15.73 -6.49 -17.70
C LEU A 280 16.06 -6.42 -19.21
N PHE A 281 15.12 -6.88 -20.05
CA PHE A 281 15.29 -6.81 -21.50
C PHE A 281 15.39 -5.40 -22.06
N ASN A 282 14.82 -4.41 -21.38
CA ASN A 282 14.90 -2.98 -21.75
C ASN A 282 16.20 -2.30 -21.29
N GLY A 283 17.05 -2.98 -20.52
CA GLY A 283 18.31 -2.44 -20.00
C GLY A 283 18.25 -1.89 -18.58
N LEU A 284 17.08 -1.80 -17.95
CA LEU A 284 17.01 -1.51 -16.51
C LEU A 284 17.66 -2.64 -15.71
N THR A 285 18.43 -2.26 -14.71
CA THR A 285 19.15 -3.18 -13.83
C THR A 285 18.82 -2.86 -12.38
N TYR A 286 18.32 -3.85 -11.66
CA TYR A 286 18.03 -3.74 -10.24
C TYR A 286 19.11 -4.46 -9.44
N SER A 287 19.84 -3.70 -8.65
CA SER A 287 20.85 -4.19 -7.71
C SER A 287 20.21 -4.38 -6.35
N VAL A 288 20.20 -5.62 -5.86
CA VAL A 288 19.56 -6.00 -4.60
C VAL A 288 20.63 -6.48 -3.62
N TYR A 289 20.66 -5.86 -2.45
CA TYR A 289 21.61 -6.15 -1.36
C TYR A 289 20.82 -6.72 -0.18
N PRO A 290 20.66 -8.05 -0.07
CA PRO A 290 20.07 -8.65 1.11
C PRO A 290 21.06 -8.54 2.27
N GLY A 291 20.58 -8.08 3.43
CA GLY A 291 21.40 -7.99 4.64
C GLY A 291 21.84 -9.36 5.18
N LYS A 292 22.55 -9.35 6.31
CA LYS A 292 22.94 -10.60 7.03
C LYS A 292 21.74 -11.46 7.33
N THR A 293 21.99 -12.75 7.53
CA THR A 293 20.98 -13.70 8.00
C THR A 293 20.18 -13.11 9.16
N CYS A 294 18.88 -13.08 8.99
CA CYS A 294 17.91 -12.64 9.97
C CYS A 294 17.29 -13.87 10.71
N SER A 295 16.57 -13.61 11.77
CA SER A 295 15.85 -14.60 12.54
C SER A 295 14.61 -13.97 13.16
N GLU A 296 13.76 -14.76 13.81
CA GLU A 296 12.58 -14.25 14.54
C GLU A 296 12.88 -13.06 15.49
N THR A 297 14.14 -12.95 15.96
CA THR A 297 14.57 -11.89 16.89
C THR A 297 15.38 -10.78 16.21
N LYS A 298 15.70 -10.90 14.91
CA LYS A 298 16.51 -9.93 14.17
C LYS A 298 15.84 -9.59 12.84
N PRO A 299 15.59 -8.30 12.55
CA PRO A 299 14.98 -7.88 11.30
C PRO A 299 15.76 -8.35 10.08
N CYS A 300 15.03 -8.67 9.03
CA CYS A 300 15.60 -8.96 7.72
C CYS A 300 15.66 -7.70 6.90
N TYR A 301 16.84 -7.30 6.51
CA TYR A 301 17.04 -6.05 5.79
C TYR A 301 17.29 -6.26 4.30
N LEU A 302 16.94 -5.25 3.51
CA LEU A 302 17.17 -5.21 2.07
C LEU A 302 17.49 -3.79 1.63
N ARG A 303 18.42 -3.63 0.68
CA ARG A 303 18.60 -2.39 -0.09
C ARG A 303 18.42 -2.68 -1.57
N ILE A 304 17.95 -1.65 -2.31
CA ILE A 304 17.74 -1.73 -3.75
C ILE A 304 18.38 -0.51 -4.39
N GLY A 305 19.05 -0.73 -5.52
CA GLY A 305 19.47 0.31 -6.44
C GLY A 305 18.93 0.02 -7.83
N VAL A 306 18.75 1.05 -8.64
CA VAL A 306 18.32 0.92 -10.03
C VAL A 306 19.26 1.72 -10.92
N ASP A 307 19.67 1.11 -12.03
CA ASP A 307 20.52 1.73 -13.03
C ASP A 307 20.08 1.33 -14.43
N TYR A 308 20.51 2.06 -15.44
CA TYR A 308 20.33 1.70 -16.85
C TYR A 308 21.65 1.20 -17.43
N GLN A 309 21.63 0.00 -17.97
CA GLN A 309 22.76 -0.57 -18.70
C GLN A 309 22.31 -0.96 -20.11
N ARG A 310 22.93 -0.33 -21.10
CA ARG A 310 22.59 -0.62 -22.50
C ARG A 310 22.63 -2.13 -22.76
N PRO A 311 21.54 -2.74 -23.25
CA PRO A 311 21.53 -4.17 -23.55
C PRO A 311 22.62 -4.49 -24.60
N GLY A 312 23.51 -5.43 -24.27
CA GLY A 312 24.47 -5.91 -25.23
C GLY A 312 23.79 -6.52 -26.46
N PRO A 313 24.48 -6.60 -27.62
CA PRO A 313 23.88 -7.14 -28.84
C PRO A 313 23.42 -8.58 -28.60
N VAL A 314 22.12 -8.81 -28.79
CA VAL A 314 21.53 -10.14 -28.74
C VAL A 314 22.13 -10.95 -29.91
N LYS A 315 22.83 -12.07 -29.66
CA LYS A 315 23.15 -13.03 -30.69
C LYS A 315 21.84 -13.64 -31.20
N VAL A 316 21.29 -13.04 -32.24
CA VAL A 316 20.13 -13.59 -32.94
C VAL A 316 20.66 -14.78 -33.77
N GLU A 317 20.51 -16.02 -33.27
CA GLU A 317 20.51 -17.18 -34.15
C GLU A 317 19.32 -17.02 -35.08
N LYS A 318 19.62 -17.06 -36.39
CA LYS A 318 18.63 -16.96 -37.47
C LYS A 318 17.67 -18.16 -37.40
N ALA A 319 16.58 -18.01 -36.66
CA ALA A 319 15.42 -18.87 -36.80
C ALA A 319 14.51 -18.28 -37.89
N GLN A 320 14.19 -19.11 -38.86
CA GLN A 320 13.46 -18.85 -40.09
C GLN A 320 12.16 -18.08 -39.85
N ALA A 321 11.94 -17.09 -40.71
CA ALA A 321 10.73 -16.30 -40.81
C ALA A 321 9.51 -17.21 -41.09
N ALA A 322 8.62 -17.31 -40.10
CA ALA A 322 7.25 -17.73 -40.34
C ALA A 322 6.35 -16.52 -40.02
N SER A 323 5.65 -16.08 -41.05
CA SER A 323 4.74 -14.94 -41.05
C SER A 323 3.68 -15.08 -39.99
N SER A 324 3.59 -14.13 -39.07
CA SER A 324 2.41 -13.91 -38.27
C SER A 324 2.14 -12.41 -38.06
N LYS A 325 0.89 -12.04 -38.30
CA LYS A 325 0.20 -10.79 -38.27
C LYS A 325 0.84 -9.70 -37.41
N LYS A 326 1.10 -8.55 -38.05
CA LYS A 326 1.46 -7.26 -37.48
C LYS A 326 0.57 -6.92 -36.26
N LYS A 327 1.10 -7.11 -35.07
CA LYS A 327 0.72 -6.34 -33.91
C LYS A 327 1.51 -5.05 -34.00
N GLU A 328 0.86 -3.90 -33.85
CA GLU A 328 1.53 -2.61 -33.79
C GLU A 328 2.67 -2.67 -32.77
N PRO A 329 3.88 -2.19 -33.10
CA PRO A 329 4.96 -2.16 -32.13
C PRO A 329 4.55 -1.15 -31.04
N ALA A 330 4.48 -1.64 -29.78
CA ALA A 330 4.54 -0.73 -28.65
C ALA A 330 5.80 0.12 -28.85
N THR A 331 5.67 1.43 -28.80
CA THR A 331 6.78 2.38 -29.00
C THR A 331 7.84 2.04 -27.95
N GLU A 332 8.97 1.46 -28.38
CA GLU A 332 10.09 1.19 -27.49
C GLU A 332 10.61 2.54 -26.98
N LYS A 333 10.76 2.67 -25.66
CA LYS A 333 11.32 3.87 -25.04
C LYS A 333 12.74 4.09 -25.54
N SER A 334 13.13 5.35 -25.72
CA SER A 334 14.50 5.72 -26.08
C SER A 334 15.47 5.44 -24.94
N GLU A 335 16.78 5.38 -25.23
CA GLU A 335 17.83 5.21 -24.22
C GLU A 335 17.81 6.36 -23.19
N GLU A 336 17.52 7.59 -23.65
CA GLU A 336 17.39 8.76 -22.78
C GLU A 336 16.21 8.64 -21.83
N GLU A 337 15.04 8.17 -22.32
CA GLU A 337 13.86 7.92 -21.50
C GLU A 337 14.09 6.82 -20.48
N LEU A 338 14.78 5.74 -20.84
CA LEU A 338 15.12 4.64 -19.93
C LEU A 338 16.15 5.05 -18.86
N THR A 339 17.11 5.87 -19.24
CA THR A 339 18.10 6.44 -18.29
C THR A 339 17.42 7.39 -17.29
N ALA A 340 16.48 8.22 -17.76
CA ALA A 340 15.70 9.09 -16.90
C ALA A 340 14.81 8.28 -15.95
N GLU A 341 14.13 7.24 -16.44
CA GLU A 341 13.32 6.31 -15.66
C GLU A 341 14.15 5.62 -14.58
N ALA A 342 15.34 5.09 -14.92
CA ALA A 342 16.25 4.49 -13.95
C ALA A 342 16.68 5.46 -12.86
N THR A 343 16.98 6.70 -13.26
CA THR A 343 17.41 7.76 -12.32
C THR A 343 16.27 8.12 -11.34
N GLU A 344 15.06 8.28 -11.85
CA GLU A 344 13.87 8.59 -11.05
C GLU A 344 13.54 7.44 -10.10
N GLU A 345 13.51 6.20 -10.60
CA GLU A 345 13.23 5.02 -9.79
C GLU A 345 14.31 4.79 -8.74
N ASN A 346 15.59 4.97 -9.10
CA ASN A 346 16.70 4.88 -8.16
C ASN A 346 16.58 5.92 -7.04
N ALA A 347 16.23 7.16 -7.35
CA ALA A 347 16.00 8.21 -6.36
C ALA A 347 14.87 7.85 -5.38
N HIS A 348 13.90 7.05 -5.84
CA HIS A 348 12.79 6.57 -5.02
C HIS A 348 13.19 5.42 -4.09
N VAL A 349 14.02 4.48 -4.53
CA VAL A 349 14.28 3.23 -3.80
C VAL A 349 15.61 3.20 -3.06
N SER A 350 16.67 3.82 -3.61
CA SER A 350 18.02 3.71 -3.07
C SER A 350 18.27 4.38 -1.71
N PRO A 351 17.49 5.42 -1.30
CA PRO A 351 17.68 6.01 0.02
C PRO A 351 17.32 5.07 1.17
N TRP A 352 16.51 4.05 0.93
CA TRP A 352 15.85 3.28 1.97
C TRP A 352 16.57 1.99 2.33
N VAL A 353 16.49 1.65 3.62
CA VAL A 353 16.75 0.32 4.14
C VAL A 353 15.42 -0.30 4.47
N TYR A 354 15.05 -1.32 3.72
CA TYR A 354 13.77 -2.02 3.87
C TYR A 354 13.86 -3.11 4.92
N VAL A 355 12.82 -3.23 5.74
CA VAL A 355 12.57 -4.41 6.57
C VAL A 355 11.60 -5.31 5.81
N ILE A 356 12.00 -6.55 5.58
CA ILE A 356 11.22 -7.54 4.81
C ILE A 356 10.97 -8.81 5.62
N PRO A 357 9.93 -9.60 5.30
CA PRO A 357 9.72 -10.90 5.91
C PRO A 357 10.89 -11.86 5.64
N GLU A 358 11.17 -12.76 6.59
CA GLU A 358 12.25 -13.75 6.47
C GLU A 358 12.13 -14.63 5.22
N TRP A 359 10.91 -15.02 4.85
CA TRP A 359 10.70 -15.85 3.66
C TRP A 359 11.08 -15.14 2.34
N GLN A 360 10.93 -13.81 2.28
CA GLN A 360 11.39 -13.00 1.14
C GLN A 360 12.91 -12.83 1.15
N HIS A 361 13.47 -12.55 2.33
CA HIS A 361 14.93 -12.49 2.47
C HIS A 361 15.58 -13.78 1.99
N ASN A 362 15.06 -14.94 2.40
CA ASN A 362 15.53 -16.25 1.97
C ASN A 362 15.33 -16.51 0.46
N ALA A 363 14.42 -15.80 -0.21
CA ALA A 363 14.29 -15.87 -1.66
C ALA A 363 15.44 -15.14 -2.39
N PHE A 364 15.90 -14.02 -1.84
CA PHE A 364 17.07 -13.31 -2.35
C PHE A 364 18.38 -13.97 -1.91
N PHE A 365 18.45 -14.51 -0.71
CA PHE A 365 19.65 -15.13 -0.13
C PHE A 365 19.75 -16.61 -0.50
N THR A 366 19.75 -16.91 -1.81
CA THR A 366 19.76 -18.29 -2.34
C THR A 366 21.12 -18.63 -2.91
N SER A 367 21.77 -19.67 -2.38
CA SER A 367 23.06 -20.17 -2.88
C SER A 367 22.89 -21.00 -4.16
N LEU A 368 23.95 -21.17 -4.93
CA LEU A 368 23.94 -22.02 -6.14
C LEU A 368 23.49 -23.45 -5.84
N ASP A 369 23.94 -24.04 -4.74
CA ASP A 369 23.57 -25.40 -4.34
C ASP A 369 22.08 -25.59 -4.11
N GLN A 370 21.37 -24.51 -3.71
CA GLN A 370 19.92 -24.51 -3.54
C GLN A 370 19.16 -24.36 -4.87
N LEU A 371 19.85 -23.86 -5.91
CA LEU A 371 19.32 -23.67 -7.26
C LEU A 371 19.52 -24.90 -8.18
N LEU A 372 20.31 -25.86 -7.72
CA LEU A 372 20.60 -27.09 -8.46
C LEU A 372 19.93 -28.30 -7.81
N GLU A 373 19.58 -29.30 -8.63
CA GLU A 373 19.11 -30.60 -8.12
C GLU A 373 20.26 -31.34 -7.43
N LYS A 374 19.98 -31.97 -6.30
CA LYS A 374 20.97 -32.82 -5.63
C LYS A 374 21.31 -34.00 -6.54
N LYS A 375 22.60 -34.27 -6.75
CA LYS A 375 23.04 -35.52 -7.41
C LYS A 375 22.43 -36.69 -6.67
N ALA A 376 21.69 -37.55 -7.36
CA ALA A 376 21.27 -38.81 -6.79
C ALA A 376 22.53 -39.53 -6.29
N SER A 377 22.63 -39.79 -5.00
CA SER A 377 23.67 -40.65 -4.44
C SER A 377 23.44 -42.04 -5.01
N THR A 378 24.21 -42.42 -6.00
CA THR A 378 24.31 -43.82 -6.45
C THR A 378 24.95 -44.62 -5.31
N ASN A 379 24.11 -45.27 -4.53
CA ASN A 379 24.55 -46.33 -3.60
C ASN A 379 24.95 -47.56 -4.39
#